data_355f80594e9c7005e0435dd21b2226b8
#
_entry.id   355f80594e9c7005e0435dd21b2226b8
#
_cell.length_a   1.000
_cell.length_b   1.000
_cell.length_c   1.000
_cell.angle_alpha   90.00
_cell.angle_beta   90.00
_cell.angle_gamma   90.00
#
_symmetry.space_group_name_H-M   'P 1'
#
loop_
_entity.id
_entity.type
_entity.pdbx_description
1 polymer ?
#
loop_
_entity_poly.entity_id
_entity_poly.type
_entity_poly.pdbx_seq_one_letter_code
_entity_poly.pdbx_strand_id
1 'polypeptide(L)'
;MSTKQLVKLLALGGPAAVNTLGQALYKEAAVIFEESQDEVPVDTGILRSSGQLGLPKIEGGELVVDITYGGAAADYAIYVHEDLEMRHQPGKKAKFLEDPARRRIRGMDERLLGMVRRAMGI
;
A
#
# COMPACT_ATOMS: atom_id res chain seq x y z
N MET A 1 -0.56 -10.75 -18.03
CA MET A 1 0.38 -11.11 -16.95
C MET A 1 -0.20 -10.67 -15.62
N SER A 2 -0.29 -11.58 -14.67
CA SER A 2 -0.78 -11.25 -13.33
C SER A 2 0.32 -10.58 -12.51
N THR A 3 -0.07 -9.89 -11.44
CA THR A 3 0.89 -9.29 -10.52
C THR A 3 1.82 -10.33 -9.92
N LYS A 4 1.31 -11.51 -9.59
CA LYS A 4 2.15 -12.62 -9.09
C LYS A 4 3.19 -13.07 -10.10
N GLN A 5 2.82 -13.16 -11.38
CA GLN A 5 3.76 -13.49 -12.43
C GLN A 5 4.81 -12.40 -12.59
N LEU A 6 4.41 -11.14 -12.53
CA LEU A 6 5.33 -10.02 -12.58
C LEU A 6 6.32 -10.06 -11.42
N VAL A 7 5.84 -10.30 -10.20
CA VAL A 7 6.69 -10.41 -9.01
C VAL A 7 7.73 -11.51 -9.18
N LYS A 8 7.32 -12.68 -9.70
CA LYS A 8 8.27 -13.78 -9.97
C LYS A 8 9.35 -13.37 -10.98
N LEU A 9 8.97 -12.68 -12.05
CA LEU A 9 9.93 -12.19 -13.03
C LEU A 9 10.89 -11.17 -12.43
N LEU A 10 10.36 -10.26 -11.60
CA LEU A 10 11.18 -9.24 -10.95
C LEU A 10 12.12 -9.84 -9.91
N ALA A 11 11.70 -10.89 -9.23
CA ALA A 11 12.58 -11.61 -8.29
C ALA A 11 13.80 -12.18 -9.00
N LEU A 12 13.67 -12.56 -10.27
CA LEU A 12 14.80 -12.99 -11.10
C LEU A 12 15.68 -11.82 -11.52
N GLY A 13 15.14 -10.61 -11.53
CA GLY A 13 15.86 -9.37 -11.87
C GLY A 13 16.70 -8.79 -10.75
N GLY A 14 16.60 -9.35 -9.55
CA GLY A 14 17.41 -8.95 -8.40
C GLY A 14 16.89 -7.73 -7.66
N PRO A 15 17.74 -7.14 -6.76
CA PRO A 15 17.32 -6.05 -5.86
C PRO A 15 16.76 -4.80 -6.55
N ALA A 16 17.30 -4.44 -7.71
CA ALA A 16 16.84 -3.25 -8.44
C ALA A 16 15.38 -3.39 -8.89
N ALA A 17 14.99 -4.58 -9.36
CA ALA A 17 13.62 -4.85 -9.79
C ALA A 17 12.66 -4.84 -8.61
N VAL A 18 13.05 -5.41 -7.47
CA VAL A 18 12.27 -5.39 -6.25
C VAL A 18 12.07 -3.95 -5.76
N ASN A 19 13.12 -3.13 -5.82
CA ASN A 19 13.04 -1.72 -5.45
C ASN A 19 12.07 -0.96 -6.35
N THR A 20 12.07 -1.22 -7.65
CA THR A 20 11.14 -0.59 -8.60
C THR A 20 9.69 -0.93 -8.26
N LEU A 21 9.41 -2.19 -7.97
CA LEU A 21 8.06 -2.60 -7.55
C LEU A 21 7.67 -1.96 -6.23
N GLY A 22 8.61 -1.87 -5.29
CA GLY A 22 8.37 -1.23 -3.99
C GLY A 22 7.99 0.24 -4.15
N GLN A 23 8.66 0.97 -5.02
CA GLN A 23 8.32 2.35 -5.31
C GLN A 23 6.94 2.49 -5.96
N ALA A 24 6.58 1.58 -6.85
CA ALA A 24 5.27 1.58 -7.48
C ALA A 24 4.16 1.30 -6.45
N LEU A 25 4.37 0.33 -5.59
CA LEU A 25 3.43 0.00 -4.51
C LEU A 25 3.29 1.18 -3.53
N TYR A 26 4.40 1.84 -3.21
CA TYR A 26 4.37 3.02 -2.34
C TYR A 26 3.52 4.14 -2.93
N LYS A 27 3.62 4.40 -4.23
CA LYS A 27 2.80 5.42 -4.90
C LYS A 27 1.31 5.09 -4.81
N GLU A 28 0.95 3.81 -4.96
CA GLU A 28 -0.44 3.37 -4.81
C GLU A 28 -0.92 3.56 -3.37
N ALA A 29 -0.11 3.18 -2.40
CA ALA A 29 -0.43 3.36 -0.99
C ALA A 29 -0.53 4.84 -0.60
N ALA A 30 0.29 5.71 -1.22
CA ALA A 30 0.24 7.15 -0.98
C ALA A 30 -1.11 7.75 -1.39
N VAL A 31 -1.70 7.28 -2.48
CA VAL A 31 -3.04 7.73 -2.88
C VAL A 31 -4.09 7.30 -1.84
N ILE A 32 -3.99 6.06 -1.37
CA ILE A 32 -4.87 5.57 -0.30
C ILE A 32 -4.74 6.45 0.94
N PHE A 33 -3.50 6.75 1.33
CA PHE A 33 -3.23 7.57 2.50
C PHE A 33 -3.82 8.99 2.36
N GLU A 34 -3.62 9.63 1.21
CA GLU A 34 -4.17 10.97 0.95
C GLU A 34 -5.70 10.97 1.05
N GLU A 35 -6.36 9.99 0.43
CA GLU A 35 -7.81 9.88 0.51
C GLU A 35 -8.27 9.60 1.94
N SER A 36 -7.54 8.78 2.70
CA SER A 36 -7.88 8.53 4.09
C SER A 36 -7.76 9.78 4.94
N GLN A 37 -6.77 10.65 4.66
CA GLN A 37 -6.62 11.93 5.34
C GLN A 37 -7.82 12.84 5.12
N ASP A 38 -8.41 12.80 3.92
CA ASP A 38 -9.61 13.58 3.60
C ASP A 38 -10.87 13.02 4.27
N GLU A 39 -10.93 11.72 4.49
CA GLU A 39 -12.10 11.03 5.02
C GLU A 39 -12.08 10.82 6.54
N VAL A 40 -10.91 10.95 7.17
CA VAL A 40 -10.82 10.74 8.62
C VAL A 40 -11.65 11.80 9.36
N PRO A 41 -12.39 11.43 10.42
CA PRO A 41 -13.15 12.41 11.20
C PRO A 41 -12.26 13.52 11.76
N VAL A 42 -12.71 14.77 11.60
CA VAL A 42 -11.92 15.94 11.99
C VAL A 42 -12.20 16.45 13.41
N ASP A 43 -13.07 15.78 14.14
CA ASP A 43 -13.55 16.24 15.45
C ASP A 43 -12.44 16.60 16.43
N THR A 44 -11.32 15.88 16.41
CA THR A 44 -10.20 16.15 17.30
C THR A 44 -8.94 16.60 16.59
N GLY A 45 -8.80 16.32 15.29
CA GLY A 45 -7.56 16.50 14.56
C GLY A 45 -6.43 15.57 15.00
N ILE A 46 -6.53 14.95 16.16
CA ILE A 46 -5.51 14.07 16.72
C ILE A 46 -5.37 12.81 15.88
N LEU A 47 -6.50 12.19 15.53
CA LEU A 47 -6.48 10.97 14.73
C LEU A 47 -5.89 11.24 13.35
N ARG A 48 -6.31 12.32 12.70
CA ARG A 48 -5.79 12.69 11.39
C ARG A 48 -4.27 12.93 11.42
N SER A 49 -3.78 13.66 12.41
CA SER A 49 -2.36 13.96 12.55
C SER A 49 -1.52 12.75 12.95
N SER A 50 -2.14 11.69 13.47
CA SER A 50 -1.44 10.44 13.80
C SER A 50 -1.21 9.55 12.58
N GLY A 51 -1.77 9.89 11.42
CA GLY A 51 -1.63 9.08 10.22
C GLY A 51 -0.18 8.98 9.77
N GLN A 52 0.22 7.77 9.39
CA GLN A 52 1.57 7.49 8.89
C GLN A 52 1.51 6.55 7.70
N LEU A 53 2.31 6.88 6.69
CA LEU A 53 2.54 6.02 5.53
C LEU A 53 3.94 5.43 5.68
N GLY A 54 4.02 4.11 5.82
CA GLY A 54 5.28 3.42 5.96
C GLY A 54 6.03 3.28 4.64
N LEU A 55 7.35 3.07 4.74
CA LEU A 55 8.15 2.75 3.57
C LEU A 55 7.93 1.30 3.15
N PRO A 56 8.12 0.98 1.86
CA PRO A 56 8.02 -0.41 1.42
C PRO A 56 8.99 -1.30 2.19
N LYS A 57 8.53 -2.47 2.58
CA LYS A 57 9.36 -3.44 3.30
C LYS A 57 8.98 -4.86 2.88
N ILE A 58 9.84 -5.80 3.18
CA ILE A 58 9.59 -7.22 2.91
C ILE A 58 9.28 -7.90 4.24
N GLU A 59 8.09 -8.50 4.32
CA GLU A 59 7.66 -9.28 5.47
C GLU A 59 7.14 -10.63 4.99
N GLY A 60 7.65 -11.71 5.55
CA GLY A 60 7.22 -13.06 5.17
C GLY A 60 7.38 -13.35 3.69
N GLY A 61 8.39 -12.78 3.05
CA GLY A 61 8.62 -12.94 1.62
C GLY A 61 7.73 -12.10 0.72
N GLU A 62 6.89 -11.26 1.29
CA GLU A 62 5.98 -10.37 0.54
C GLU A 62 6.40 -8.92 0.68
N LEU A 63 6.24 -8.16 -0.38
CA LEU A 63 6.44 -6.72 -0.36
C LEU A 63 5.18 -6.05 0.18
N VAL A 64 5.35 -5.16 1.16
CA VAL A 64 4.24 -4.58 1.91
C VAL A 64 4.48 -3.09 2.16
N VAL A 65 3.40 -2.30 2.12
CA VAL A 65 3.39 -0.91 2.60
C VAL A 65 2.26 -0.79 3.61
N ASP A 66 2.57 -0.29 4.81
CA ASP A 66 1.59 -0.11 5.86
C ASP A 66 1.12 1.34 5.97
N ILE A 67 -0.15 1.50 6.30
CA ILE A 67 -0.77 2.79 6.62
C ILE A 67 -1.38 2.65 8.01
N THR A 68 -1.01 3.53 8.93
CA THR A 68 -1.43 3.43 10.33
C THR A 68 -2.01 4.74 10.84
N TYR A 69 -2.90 4.62 11.80
CA TYR A 69 -3.47 5.73 12.57
C TYR A 69 -3.52 5.34 14.03
N GLY A 70 -3.37 6.31 14.93
CA GLY A 70 -3.44 6.06 16.36
C GLY A 70 -2.11 6.15 17.09
N GLY A 71 -1.08 6.72 16.46
CA GLY A 71 0.22 6.91 17.10
C GLY A 71 0.93 5.60 17.38
N ALA A 72 1.60 5.53 18.52
CA ALA A 72 2.41 4.37 18.89
C ALA A 72 1.59 3.09 19.03
N ALA A 73 0.32 3.19 19.40
CA ALA A 73 -0.56 2.03 19.53
C ALA A 73 -1.12 1.53 18.20
N ALA A 74 -1.03 2.34 17.14
CA ALA A 74 -1.55 2.03 15.80
C ALA A 74 -2.95 1.42 15.86
N ASP A 75 -3.91 2.19 16.41
CA ASP A 75 -5.30 1.72 16.62
C ASP A 75 -5.95 1.21 15.34
N TYR A 76 -5.61 1.82 14.20
CA TYR A 76 -6.10 1.41 12.89
C TYR A 76 -4.91 1.23 11.95
N ALA A 77 -4.88 0.10 11.25
CA ALA A 77 -3.81 -0.18 10.31
C ALA A 77 -4.32 -1.00 9.14
N ILE A 78 -3.82 -0.67 7.95
CA ILE A 78 -3.94 -1.56 6.79
C ILE A 78 -2.56 -1.84 6.24
N TYR A 79 -2.42 -3.01 5.65
CA TYR A 79 -1.19 -3.48 5.02
C TYR A 79 -1.51 -3.78 3.57
N VAL A 80 -0.91 -3.01 2.66
CA VAL A 80 -1.12 -3.18 1.22
C VAL A 80 0.01 -4.07 0.69
N HIS A 81 -0.37 -5.23 0.19
CA HIS A 81 0.57 -6.24 -0.31
C HIS A 81 0.68 -6.18 -1.82
N GLU A 82 1.80 -6.65 -2.32
CA GLU A 82 2.09 -6.70 -3.76
C GLU A 82 1.12 -7.59 -4.55
N ASP A 83 0.48 -8.56 -3.88
CA ASP A 83 -0.48 -9.46 -4.49
C ASP A 83 -1.89 -8.87 -4.57
N LEU A 84 -2.02 -7.55 -4.34
CA LEU A 84 -3.27 -6.80 -4.37
C LEU A 84 -4.22 -7.16 -3.23
N GLU A 85 -3.67 -7.69 -2.16
CA GLU A 85 -4.41 -7.87 -0.92
C GLU A 85 -4.21 -6.68 0.00
N MET A 86 -5.28 -6.33 0.68
CA MET A 86 -5.25 -5.42 1.78
C MET A 86 -5.66 -6.17 3.04
N ARG A 87 -4.82 -6.12 4.06
CA ARG A 87 -5.13 -6.70 5.37
C ARG A 87 -5.21 -5.57 6.38
N HIS A 88 -6.18 -5.66 7.28
CA HIS A 88 -6.29 -4.70 8.38
C HIS A 88 -5.91 -5.38 9.69
N GLN A 89 -5.58 -4.55 10.68
CA GLN A 89 -5.27 -5.02 12.00
C GLN A 89 -6.48 -5.76 12.59
N PRO A 90 -6.29 -6.94 13.17
CA PRO A 90 -7.40 -7.70 13.75
C PRO A 90 -8.18 -6.89 14.79
N GLY A 91 -9.51 -6.97 14.70
CA GLY A 91 -10.41 -6.39 15.68
C GLY A 91 -10.76 -4.91 15.48
N LYS A 92 -10.04 -4.17 14.65
CA LYS A 92 -10.32 -2.76 14.43
C LYS A 92 -10.39 -2.42 12.95
N LYS A 93 -11.55 -1.92 12.54
CA LYS A 93 -11.81 -1.48 11.17
C LYS A 93 -12.29 -0.03 11.20
N ALA A 94 -11.85 0.75 10.21
CA ALA A 94 -12.30 2.12 10.07
C ALA A 94 -12.57 2.41 8.59
N LYS A 95 -13.77 2.92 8.31
CA LYS A 95 -14.19 3.21 6.94
C LYS A 95 -13.28 4.23 6.26
N PHE A 96 -12.82 5.23 7.00
CA PHE A 96 -11.96 6.27 6.42
C PHE A 96 -10.66 5.71 5.86
N LEU A 97 -10.24 4.53 6.28
CA LEU A 97 -9.03 3.87 5.82
C LEU A 97 -9.35 2.74 4.85
N GLU A 98 -10.33 1.91 5.16
CA GLU A 98 -10.69 0.77 4.33
C GLU A 98 -11.34 1.14 3.00
N ASP A 99 -12.25 2.12 3.00
CA ASP A 99 -12.96 2.50 1.78
C ASP A 99 -12.02 3.05 0.70
N PRO A 100 -11.09 3.97 1.00
CA PRO A 100 -10.09 4.37 0.02
C PRO A 100 -9.24 3.20 -0.48
N ALA A 101 -8.84 2.29 0.42
CA ALA A 101 -8.04 1.14 0.04
C ALA A 101 -8.80 0.23 -0.93
N ARG A 102 -10.06 -0.05 -0.64
CA ARG A 102 -10.90 -0.88 -1.51
C ARG A 102 -11.10 -0.27 -2.88
N ARG A 103 -11.31 1.04 -2.93
CA ARG A 103 -11.44 1.74 -4.21
C ARG A 103 -10.14 1.66 -5.02
N ARG A 104 -9.01 1.87 -4.37
CA ARG A 104 -7.71 1.93 -5.05
C ARG A 104 -7.21 0.57 -5.51
N ILE A 105 -7.52 -0.51 -4.79
CA ILE A 105 -7.13 -1.86 -5.18
C ILE A 105 -7.69 -2.25 -6.54
N ARG A 106 -8.85 -1.71 -6.91
CA ARG A 106 -9.40 -1.92 -8.24
C ARG A 106 -8.47 -1.32 -9.29
N GLY A 107 -8.01 -2.14 -10.22
CA GLY A 107 -7.09 -1.73 -11.28
C GLY A 107 -5.66 -1.49 -10.83
N MET A 108 -5.32 -1.80 -9.58
CA MET A 108 -3.95 -1.61 -9.08
C MET A 108 -2.94 -2.48 -9.83
N ASP A 109 -3.32 -3.70 -10.21
CA ASP A 109 -2.46 -4.60 -10.98
C ASP A 109 -2.01 -3.96 -12.29
N GLU A 110 -2.94 -3.38 -13.04
CA GLU A 110 -2.61 -2.70 -14.29
C GLU A 110 -1.72 -1.48 -14.06
N ARG A 111 -1.99 -0.71 -13.02
CA ARG A 111 -1.18 0.46 -12.70
C ARG A 111 0.23 0.07 -12.27
N LEU A 112 0.37 -0.94 -11.41
CA LEU A 112 1.68 -1.44 -10.99
C LEU A 112 2.46 -1.98 -12.20
N LEU A 113 1.81 -2.77 -13.03
CA LEU A 113 2.43 -3.31 -14.24
C LEU A 113 2.90 -2.18 -15.16
N GLY A 114 2.06 -1.17 -15.37
CA GLY A 114 2.41 -0.02 -16.21
C GLY A 114 3.58 0.77 -15.67
N MET A 115 3.63 1.01 -14.35
CA MET A 115 4.74 1.73 -13.71
C MET A 115 6.05 0.95 -13.84
N VAL A 116 6.01 -0.34 -13.60
CA VAL A 116 7.21 -1.19 -13.70
C VAL A 116 7.70 -1.26 -15.13
N ARG A 117 6.80 -1.45 -16.10
CA ARG A 117 7.18 -1.46 -17.51
C ARG A 117 7.86 -0.17 -17.93
N ARG A 118 7.30 0.97 -17.56
CA ARG A 118 7.91 2.28 -17.89
C ARG A 118 9.28 2.43 -17.26
N ALA A 119 9.43 2.04 -16.01
CA ALA A 119 10.71 2.14 -15.31
C ALA A 119 11.78 1.22 -15.89
N MET A 120 11.38 0.05 -16.39
CA MET A 120 12.29 -0.94 -16.96
C MET A 120 12.47 -0.84 -18.48
N GLY A 121 11.70 0.03 -19.14
CA GLY A 121 11.78 0.20 -20.58
C GLY A 121 11.23 -0.96 -21.39
N ILE A 122 10.25 -1.64 -20.87
CA ILE A 122 9.66 -2.80 -21.54
C ILE A 122 8.18 -2.63 -21.89
#